data_0d8b90940773bdf22165c0f4f4a4617c
#
_entry.id   0d8b90940773bdf22165c0f4f4a4617c
#
_cell.length_a   1.000
_cell.length_b   1.000
_cell.length_c   1.000
_cell.angle_alpha   90.00
_cell.angle_beta   90.00
_cell.angle_gamma   90.00
#
_symmetry.space_group_name_H-M   'P 1'
#
loop_
_entity.id
_entity.type
_entity.pdbx_description
1 polymer ?
#
loop_
_entity_poly.entity_id
_entity_poly.type
_entity_poly.pdbx_seq_one_letter_code
_entity_poly.pdbx_strand_id
1 'polypeptide(L)'
;ASNCGLTYHYTGLEKLYQEYKDNGLVIIGFPCNQFGKQEPGTSEEIQDFCSTNYNVTFPLSEKIEVNGSDVHPLYKYLKKELKGKLNNSIKWNFTKFLIDRNGVPFKRFSSTVEPEDITPFIDQLL
;
A
#
# COMPACT_ATOMS: atom_id res chain seq x y z
N ALA A 1 7.66 2.27 2.32
CA ALA A 1 9.04 2.77 2.20
C ALA A 1 9.60 3.13 3.57
N SER A 2 10.81 2.68 3.84
CA SER A 2 11.42 2.85 5.17
C SER A 2 12.04 4.24 5.37
N ASN A 3 12.37 4.93 4.30
CA ASN A 3 13.11 6.21 4.36
C ASN A 3 12.30 7.39 3.79
N CYS A 4 10.99 7.32 3.82
CA CYS A 4 10.09 8.31 3.22
C CYS A 4 9.53 9.25 4.29
N GLY A 5 9.22 10.49 3.90
CA GLY A 5 8.50 11.42 4.77
C GLY A 5 7.10 10.93 5.15
N LEU A 6 6.53 9.99 4.40
CA LEU A 6 5.22 9.39 4.64
C LEU A 6 5.30 8.05 5.37
N THR A 7 6.46 7.63 5.83
CA THR A 7 6.64 6.33 6.51
C THR A 7 5.72 6.19 7.74
N TYR A 8 5.35 7.31 8.37
CA TYR A 8 4.39 7.32 9.48
C TYR A 8 3.02 6.74 9.10
N HIS A 9 2.69 6.64 7.80
CA HIS A 9 1.44 6.00 7.35
C HIS A 9 1.31 4.56 7.85
N TYR A 10 2.44 3.88 8.13
CA TYR A 10 2.39 2.54 8.72
C TYR A 10 1.59 2.51 10.02
N THR A 11 1.70 3.55 10.85
CA THR A 11 0.96 3.64 12.11
C THR A 11 -0.56 3.61 11.87
N GLY A 12 -1.03 4.46 10.94
CA GLY A 12 -2.46 4.51 10.62
C GLY A 12 -2.96 3.25 9.92
N LEU A 13 -2.14 2.67 9.03
CA LEU A 13 -2.49 1.43 8.34
C LEU A 13 -2.61 0.26 9.32
N GLU A 14 -1.68 0.15 10.27
CA GLU A 14 -1.74 -0.89 11.29
C GLU A 14 -2.98 -0.72 12.18
N LYS A 15 -3.31 0.53 12.52
CA LYS A 15 -4.52 0.83 13.29
C LYS A 15 -5.78 0.37 12.56
N LEU A 16 -5.91 0.67 11.27
CA LEU A 16 -7.02 0.19 10.44
C LEU A 16 -7.07 -1.33 10.42
N TYR A 17 -5.93 -1.97 10.25
CA TYR A 17 -5.85 -3.43 10.23
C TYR A 17 -6.35 -4.04 11.53
N GLN A 18 -5.90 -3.52 12.67
CA GLN A 18 -6.35 -4.01 13.98
C GLN A 18 -7.84 -3.79 14.20
N GLU A 19 -8.39 -2.65 13.76
CA GLU A 19 -9.80 -2.34 13.94
C GLU A 19 -10.72 -3.21 13.09
N TYR A 20 -10.32 -3.55 11.86
CA TYR A 20 -11.22 -4.16 10.88
C TYR A 20 -10.86 -5.57 10.45
N LYS A 21 -9.73 -6.13 10.90
CA LYS A 21 -9.33 -7.48 10.47
C LYS A 21 -10.37 -8.54 10.81
N ASP A 22 -11.02 -8.42 11.95
CA ASP A 22 -12.07 -9.38 12.37
C ASP A 22 -13.35 -9.20 11.55
N ASN A 23 -13.51 -8.07 10.88
CA ASN A 23 -14.62 -7.80 9.98
C ASN A 23 -14.30 -8.15 8.52
N GLY A 24 -13.11 -8.66 8.27
CA GLY A 24 -12.69 -9.14 6.95
C GLY A 24 -11.70 -8.27 6.20
N LEU A 25 -11.20 -7.17 6.80
CA LEU A 25 -10.18 -6.35 6.14
C LEU A 25 -8.84 -7.10 6.11
N VAL A 26 -8.23 -7.11 4.93
CA VAL A 26 -6.86 -7.57 4.73
C VAL A 26 -6.05 -6.38 4.18
N ILE A 27 -4.89 -6.15 4.74
CA ILE A 27 -3.93 -5.18 4.21
C ILE A 27 -2.69 -5.95 3.79
N ILE A 28 -2.18 -5.66 2.60
CA ILE A 28 -0.92 -6.22 2.13
C ILE A 28 -0.04 -5.06 1.68
N GLY A 29 1.16 -4.97 2.24
CA GLY A 29 2.15 -3.98 1.83
C GLY A 29 3.05 -4.53 0.73
N PHE A 30 3.33 -3.71 -0.28
CA PHE A 30 4.19 -4.06 -1.41
C PHE A 30 5.37 -3.08 -1.44
N PRO A 31 6.51 -3.43 -0.83
CA PRO A 31 7.67 -2.54 -0.83
C PRO A 31 8.20 -2.30 -2.25
N CYS A 32 8.64 -1.07 -2.52
CA CYS A 32 9.13 -0.66 -3.82
C CYS A 32 10.22 0.40 -3.65
N ASN A 33 11.31 0.29 -4.43
CA ASN A 33 12.44 1.23 -4.36
C ASN A 33 12.47 2.24 -5.52
N GLN A 34 11.39 2.37 -6.29
CA GLN A 34 11.37 3.21 -7.49
C GLN A 34 11.15 4.70 -7.19
N PHE A 35 10.82 5.07 -5.96
CA PHE A 35 10.47 6.44 -5.60
C PHE A 35 11.54 7.03 -4.69
N GLY A 36 12.45 7.80 -5.28
CA GLY A 36 13.54 8.46 -4.54
C GLY A 36 14.52 7.48 -3.90
N LYS A 37 14.51 6.21 -4.28
CA LYS A 37 15.32 5.15 -3.68
C LYS A 37 15.17 5.10 -2.16
N GLN A 38 13.96 5.26 -1.67
CA GLN A 38 13.65 5.33 -0.24
C GLN A 38 13.33 3.96 0.38
N GLU A 39 13.52 2.88 -0.37
CA GLU A 39 13.38 1.51 0.12
C GLU A 39 14.54 0.63 -0.36
N PRO A 40 15.81 0.96 0.02
CA PRO A 40 16.97 0.25 -0.52
C PRO A 40 17.25 -1.10 0.14
N GLY A 41 16.64 -1.39 1.28
CA GLY A 41 16.91 -2.61 2.03
C GLY A 41 16.43 -3.88 1.35
N THR A 42 16.87 -5.03 1.87
CA THR A 42 16.34 -6.33 1.47
C THR A 42 14.94 -6.52 2.01
N SER A 43 14.22 -7.52 1.51
CA SER A 43 12.88 -7.84 2.02
C SER A 43 12.89 -8.16 3.51
N GLU A 44 13.92 -8.85 4.01
CA GLU A 44 14.07 -9.14 5.43
C GLU A 44 14.31 -7.88 6.24
N GLU A 45 15.17 -6.98 5.78
CA GLU A 45 15.45 -5.71 6.44
C GLU A 45 14.20 -4.83 6.52
N ILE A 46 13.42 -4.79 5.44
CA ILE A 46 12.16 -4.04 5.40
C ILE A 46 11.16 -4.61 6.41
N GLN A 47 11.03 -5.92 6.46
CA GLN A 47 10.14 -6.61 7.40
C GLN A 47 10.53 -6.27 8.85
N ASP A 48 11.81 -6.36 9.18
CA ASP A 48 12.34 -6.04 10.50
C ASP A 48 12.12 -4.57 10.86
N PHE A 49 12.34 -3.68 9.92
CA PHE A 49 12.12 -2.25 10.11
C PHE A 49 10.64 -1.97 10.46
N CYS A 50 9.73 -2.51 9.68
CA CYS A 50 8.30 -2.26 9.87
C CYS A 50 7.80 -2.85 11.20
N SER A 51 8.23 -4.06 11.56
CA SER A 51 7.79 -4.66 12.82
C SER A 51 8.39 -3.97 14.03
N THR A 52 9.67 -3.60 13.96
CA THR A 52 10.40 -2.99 15.09
C THR A 52 9.98 -1.54 15.34
N ASN A 53 9.84 -0.75 14.28
CA ASN A 53 9.62 0.69 14.41
C ASN A 53 8.15 1.09 14.38
N TYR A 54 7.28 0.28 13.74
CA TYR A 54 5.86 0.62 13.55
C TYR A 54 4.90 -0.47 13.99
N ASN A 55 5.40 -1.56 14.56
CA ASN A 55 4.61 -2.69 15.02
C ASN A 55 3.66 -3.25 13.95
N VAL A 56 4.08 -3.22 12.69
CA VAL A 56 3.28 -3.72 11.57
C VAL A 56 3.08 -5.21 11.69
N THR A 57 1.81 -5.65 11.67
CA THR A 57 1.44 -7.07 11.72
C THR A 57 0.77 -7.57 10.44
N PHE A 58 0.33 -6.66 9.55
CA PHE A 58 -0.19 -7.08 8.25
C PHE A 58 0.95 -7.59 7.35
N PRO A 59 0.65 -8.51 6.42
CA PRO A 59 1.69 -9.09 5.57
C PRO A 59 2.34 -8.08 4.63
N LEU A 60 3.63 -8.26 4.40
CA LEU A 60 4.41 -7.52 3.41
C LEU A 60 4.92 -8.52 2.37
N SER A 61 4.81 -8.15 1.10
CA SER A 61 5.39 -8.94 0.02
C SER A 61 6.91 -8.72 -0.05
N GLU A 62 7.56 -9.49 -0.89
CA GLU A 62 8.92 -9.15 -1.32
C GLU A 62 8.90 -7.81 -2.07
N LYS A 63 10.06 -7.16 -2.21
CA LYS A 63 10.18 -5.91 -2.95
C LYS A 63 9.80 -6.13 -4.42
N ILE A 64 8.99 -5.23 -4.97
CA ILE A 64 8.52 -5.32 -6.36
C ILE A 64 8.73 -3.99 -7.09
N GLU A 65 8.52 -3.99 -8.41
CA GLU A 65 8.39 -2.78 -9.20
C GLU A 65 6.93 -2.56 -9.56
N VAL A 66 6.49 -1.31 -9.51
CA VAL A 66 5.10 -0.93 -9.76
C VAL A 66 4.93 -0.10 -11.04
N ASN A 67 6.02 0.35 -11.64
CA ASN A 67 6.06 1.08 -12.91
C ASN A 67 7.15 0.50 -13.80
N GLY A 68 7.01 0.71 -15.12
CA GLY A 68 8.04 0.34 -16.09
C GLY A 68 7.88 -1.06 -16.64
N SER A 69 8.93 -1.54 -17.31
CA SER A 69 8.90 -2.82 -18.05
C SER A 69 8.79 -4.04 -17.12
N ASP A 70 9.29 -3.92 -15.89
CA ASP A 70 9.29 -5.03 -14.92
C ASP A 70 8.16 -4.90 -13.89
N VAL A 71 7.11 -4.15 -14.21
CA VAL A 71 5.96 -3.96 -13.33
C VAL A 71 5.35 -5.30 -12.92
N HIS A 72 5.11 -5.43 -11.60
CA HIS A 72 4.45 -6.62 -11.08
C HIS A 72 3.05 -6.77 -11.70
N PRO A 73 2.64 -7.99 -12.09
CA PRO A 73 1.34 -8.20 -12.75
C PRO A 73 0.13 -7.64 -12.00
N LEU A 74 0.14 -7.70 -10.67
CA LEU A 74 -0.93 -7.14 -9.85
C LEU A 74 -1.04 -5.63 -10.07
N TYR A 75 0.07 -4.90 -10.06
CA TYR A 75 0.05 -3.45 -10.26
C TYR A 75 -0.26 -3.07 -11.70
N LYS A 76 0.15 -3.88 -12.66
CA LYS A 76 -0.26 -3.69 -14.06
C LYS A 76 -1.79 -3.73 -14.17
N TYR A 77 -2.43 -4.70 -13.52
CA TYR A 77 -3.87 -4.85 -13.48
C TYR A 77 -4.55 -3.68 -12.74
N LEU A 78 -4.08 -3.35 -11.54
CA LEU A 78 -4.67 -2.28 -10.73
C LEU A 78 -4.58 -0.92 -11.42
N LYS A 79 -3.46 -0.61 -12.05
CA LYS A 79 -3.29 0.65 -12.78
C LYS A 79 -4.19 0.74 -14.01
N LYS A 80 -4.49 -0.38 -14.65
CA LYS A 80 -5.41 -0.44 -15.77
C LYS A 80 -6.84 -0.19 -15.33
N GLU A 81 -7.25 -0.80 -14.22
CA GLU A 81 -8.62 -0.71 -13.70
C GLU A 81 -8.91 0.61 -12.99
N LEU A 82 -7.92 1.16 -12.28
CA LEU A 82 -8.06 2.40 -11.53
C LEU A 82 -6.98 3.39 -11.96
N LYS A 83 -7.33 4.30 -12.84
CA LYS A 83 -6.40 5.26 -13.44
C LYS A 83 -6.04 6.40 -12.50
N GLY A 84 -4.81 6.91 -12.63
CA GLY A 84 -4.36 8.10 -11.94
C GLY A 84 -4.81 9.38 -12.66
N LYS A 85 -4.41 10.55 -12.12
CA LYS A 85 -4.86 11.85 -12.61
C LYS A 85 -4.31 12.21 -13.99
N LEU A 86 -2.99 12.07 -14.20
CA LEU A 86 -2.33 12.45 -15.46
C LEU A 86 -2.10 11.22 -16.36
N ASN A 87 -1.69 10.13 -15.76
CA ASN A 87 -1.50 8.85 -16.43
C ASN A 87 -1.69 7.76 -15.39
N ASN A 88 -1.48 6.50 -15.79
CA ASN A 88 -1.76 5.36 -14.92
C ASN A 88 -0.62 5.04 -13.95
N SER A 89 0.57 5.63 -14.12
CA SER A 89 1.72 5.29 -13.30
C SER A 89 1.48 5.63 -11.83
N ILE A 90 2.11 4.86 -10.94
CA ILE A 90 2.17 5.18 -9.52
C ILE A 90 3.13 6.36 -9.36
N LYS A 91 2.71 7.39 -8.61
CA LYS A 91 3.45 8.65 -8.52
C LYS A 91 4.45 8.69 -7.39
N TRP A 92 4.17 8.01 -6.28
CA TRP A 92 5.03 8.04 -5.09
C TRP A 92 4.75 6.87 -4.15
N ASN A 93 5.56 6.76 -3.11
CA ASN A 93 5.39 5.80 -2.02
C ASN A 93 4.04 5.98 -1.33
N PHE A 94 3.53 4.93 -0.73
CA PHE A 94 2.28 4.92 0.03
C PHE A 94 1.03 5.26 -0.80
N THR A 95 1.06 5.04 -2.09
CA THR A 95 -0.15 4.95 -2.90
C THR A 95 -0.91 3.69 -2.50
N LYS A 96 -2.23 3.80 -2.41
CA LYS A 96 -3.08 2.73 -1.89
C LYS A 96 -4.16 2.37 -2.89
N PHE A 97 -4.52 1.10 -2.93
CA PHE A 97 -5.64 0.59 -3.71
C PHE A 97 -6.59 -0.15 -2.78
N LEU A 98 -7.87 0.16 -2.87
CA LEU A 98 -8.92 -0.54 -2.13
C LEU A 98 -9.66 -1.48 -3.08
N ILE A 99 -9.83 -2.73 -2.66
CA ILE A 99 -10.41 -3.79 -3.46
C ILE A 99 -11.59 -4.36 -2.67
N ASP A 100 -12.73 -4.60 -3.34
CA ASP A 100 -13.93 -5.08 -2.68
C ASP A 100 -13.85 -6.58 -2.33
N ARG A 101 -14.89 -7.10 -1.67
CA ARG A 101 -14.94 -8.50 -1.23
C ARG A 101 -14.94 -9.50 -2.38
N ASN A 102 -15.28 -9.06 -3.58
CA ASN A 102 -15.31 -9.90 -4.77
C ASN A 102 -14.00 -9.83 -5.58
N GLY A 103 -13.00 -9.12 -5.06
CA GLY A 103 -11.73 -8.95 -5.75
C GLY A 103 -11.73 -7.88 -6.82
N VAL A 104 -12.75 -7.02 -6.87
CA VAL A 104 -12.86 -5.96 -7.87
C VAL A 104 -12.21 -4.68 -7.33
N PRO A 105 -11.26 -4.07 -8.07
CA PRO A 105 -10.67 -2.80 -7.67
C PRO A 105 -11.74 -1.72 -7.55
N PHE A 106 -11.80 -1.09 -6.38
CA PHE A 106 -12.85 -0.13 -6.04
C PHE A 106 -12.37 1.31 -6.13
N LYS A 107 -11.25 1.64 -5.49
CA LYS A 107 -10.75 3.00 -5.44
C LYS A 107 -9.23 3.05 -5.27
N ARG A 108 -8.63 4.09 -5.85
CA ARG A 108 -7.20 4.38 -5.73
C ARG A 108 -7.01 5.68 -4.94
N PHE A 109 -6.04 5.66 -4.02
CA PHE A 109 -5.73 6.81 -3.17
C PHE A 109 -4.28 7.25 -3.41
N SER A 110 -4.08 8.54 -3.62
CA SER A 110 -2.73 9.09 -3.75
C SER A 110 -1.96 8.97 -2.43
N SER A 111 -0.64 9.11 -2.52
CA SER A 111 0.26 8.97 -1.37
C SER A 111 -0.07 9.90 -0.21
N THR A 112 -0.63 11.07 -0.48
CA THR A 112 -0.94 12.07 0.54
C THR A 112 -2.24 11.81 1.30
N VAL A 113 -3.06 10.86 0.87
CA VAL A 113 -4.29 10.51 1.59
C VAL A 113 -3.93 9.74 2.85
N GLU A 114 -4.31 10.28 4.01
CA GLU A 114 -4.03 9.64 5.28
C GLU A 114 -4.82 8.33 5.43
N PRO A 115 -4.25 7.31 6.09
CA PRO A 115 -4.94 6.04 6.26
C PRO A 115 -6.34 6.17 6.88
N GLU A 116 -6.53 7.03 7.88
CA GLU A 116 -7.82 7.24 8.52
C GLU A 116 -8.89 7.80 7.57
N ASP A 117 -8.47 8.51 6.52
CA ASP A 117 -9.41 9.08 5.53
C ASP A 117 -9.98 8.01 4.59
N ILE A 118 -9.43 6.79 4.63
CA ILE A 118 -9.93 5.66 3.84
C ILE A 118 -11.09 4.95 4.56
N THR A 119 -11.23 5.17 5.85
CA THR A 119 -12.23 4.51 6.71
C THR A 119 -13.66 4.53 6.12
N PRO A 120 -14.20 5.66 5.62
CA PRO A 120 -15.55 5.67 5.07
C PRO A 120 -15.72 4.72 3.88
N PHE A 121 -14.67 4.57 3.07
CA PHE A 121 -14.71 3.69 1.90
C PHE A 121 -14.61 2.22 2.31
N ILE A 122 -13.83 1.92 3.34
CA ILE A 122 -13.75 0.56 3.91
C ILE A 122 -15.13 0.17 4.45
N ASP A 123 -15.79 1.06 5.19
CA ASP A 123 -17.12 0.83 5.76
C ASP A 123 -18.15 0.49 4.69
N GLN A 124 -18.06 1.09 3.51
CA GLN A 124 -18.96 0.80 2.39
C GLN A 124 -18.82 -0.65 1.88
N LEU A 125 -17.64 -1.24 2.03
CA LEU A 125 -17.33 -2.55 1.46
C LEU A 125 -17.48 -3.71 2.46
N LEU A 126 -17.62 -3.41 3.72
CA LEU A 126 -17.73 -4.41 4.79
C LEU A 126 -19.13 -4.98 4.98
#